data_13af245df0851d8322040e18af92e0ea
#
_entry.id   13af245df0851d8322040e18af92e0ea
#
_cell.length_a   1.000
_cell.length_b   1.000
_cell.length_c   1.000
_cell.angle_alpha   90.00
_cell.angle_beta   90.00
_cell.angle_gamma   90.00
#
_symmetry.space_group_name_H-M   'P 1'
#
loop_
_entity.id
_entity.type
_entity.pdbx_description
1 polymer ?
#
loop_
_entity_poly.entity_id
_entity_poly.type
_entity_poly.pdbx_seq_one_letter_code
_entity_poly.pdbx_strand_id
1 'polypeptide(L)'
;SQKELIKMRTKTGKPGPLVDLRVVDENYKDVVRDNKSTGEIIARAPWLTNGYIKDKEASKELWKGGYLHTGDVGYIDDTGSLIITDRIKDIIKSGGEWISSLQIEDIVSKCKGVKEVAAIGIKDVKWGERPIIIVAKIARENTEDINKRIRERISNEIKKGALSKWAMPDKIEYVKEIEKTSVGKINKKLLREKYKFINTNEK
;
A
#
# COMPACT_ATOMS: atom_id res chain seq x y z
N SER A 1 14.69 -25.21 1.33
CA SER A 1 13.36 -25.81 1.05
C SER A 1 12.68 -25.10 -0.13
N GLN A 2 11.69 -25.74 -0.77
CA GLN A 2 10.93 -25.14 -1.87
C GLN A 2 10.23 -23.84 -1.43
N LYS A 3 9.78 -23.75 -0.19
CA LYS A 3 9.18 -22.54 0.39
C LYS A 3 10.19 -21.38 0.49
N GLU A 4 11.42 -21.64 0.87
CA GLU A 4 12.49 -20.63 0.93
C GLU A 4 12.84 -20.12 -0.46
N LEU A 5 12.91 -21.01 -1.46
CA LEU A 5 13.16 -20.63 -2.84
C LEU A 5 12.06 -19.72 -3.40
N ILE A 6 10.79 -20.04 -3.12
CA ILE A 6 9.65 -19.16 -3.47
C ILE A 6 9.79 -17.82 -2.79
N LYS A 7 10.06 -17.79 -1.47
CA LYS A 7 10.24 -16.55 -0.71
C LYS A 7 11.38 -15.69 -1.26
N MET A 8 12.48 -16.30 -1.70
CA MET A 8 13.58 -15.56 -2.35
C MET A 8 13.16 -14.98 -3.72
N ARG A 9 12.45 -15.75 -4.53
CA ARG A 9 12.02 -15.35 -5.88
C ARG A 9 10.92 -14.27 -5.89
N THR A 10 10.21 -14.10 -4.79
CA THR A 10 9.17 -13.06 -4.64
C THR A 10 9.73 -11.72 -4.17
N LYS A 11 11.00 -11.65 -3.75
CA LYS A 11 11.67 -10.38 -3.41
C LYS A 11 11.99 -9.60 -4.67
N THR A 12 12.00 -8.27 -4.55
CA THR A 12 12.37 -7.38 -5.67
C THR A 12 13.83 -7.58 -6.08
N GLY A 13 14.72 -7.81 -5.11
CA GLY A 13 16.14 -8.06 -5.33
C GLY A 13 17.05 -7.12 -4.55
N LYS A 14 18.35 -7.16 -4.89
CA LYS A 14 19.38 -6.30 -4.31
C LYS A 14 19.81 -5.23 -5.30
N PRO A 15 20.25 -4.05 -4.85
CA PRO A 15 20.79 -3.05 -5.75
C PRO A 15 22.02 -3.60 -6.50
N GLY A 16 22.10 -3.31 -7.79
CA GLY A 16 23.27 -3.65 -8.61
C GLY A 16 24.46 -2.71 -8.30
N PRO A 17 25.64 -3.00 -8.90
CA PRO A 17 26.80 -2.10 -8.79
C PRO A 17 26.44 -0.65 -9.19
N LEU A 18 27.00 0.33 -8.49
CA LEU A 18 26.80 1.77 -8.73
C LEU A 18 25.36 2.27 -8.46
N VAL A 19 24.48 1.45 -7.91
CA VAL A 19 23.16 1.88 -7.45
C VAL A 19 23.22 2.16 -5.95
N ASP A 20 23.05 3.44 -5.60
CA ASP A 20 22.81 3.86 -4.22
C ASP A 20 21.30 3.85 -3.98
N LEU A 21 20.83 2.87 -3.21
CA LEU A 21 19.42 2.63 -2.92
C LEU A 21 19.17 2.86 -1.43
N ARG A 22 18.21 3.71 -1.13
CA ARG A 22 17.80 4.02 0.24
C ARG A 22 16.30 3.85 0.41
N VAL A 23 15.88 3.57 1.63
CA VAL A 23 14.48 3.62 2.05
C VAL A 23 14.39 4.65 3.17
N VAL A 24 13.62 5.70 2.96
CA VAL A 24 13.61 6.88 3.82
C VAL A 24 12.23 7.23 4.34
N ASP A 25 12.19 7.84 5.53
CA ASP A 25 10.98 8.42 6.10
C ASP A 25 10.63 9.78 5.45
N GLU A 26 9.58 10.44 5.96
CA GLU A 26 9.13 11.76 5.48
C GLU A 26 10.18 12.88 5.69
N ASN A 27 11.18 12.66 6.57
CA ASN A 27 12.27 13.58 6.85
C ASN A 27 13.57 13.22 6.10
N TYR A 28 13.51 12.33 5.11
CA TYR A 28 14.64 11.81 4.34
C TYR A 28 15.70 11.07 5.17
N LYS A 29 15.34 10.56 6.34
CA LYS A 29 16.19 9.71 7.16
C LYS A 29 15.96 8.25 6.81
N ASP A 30 17.05 7.48 6.78
CA ASP A 30 16.95 6.04 6.54
C ASP A 30 16.08 5.37 7.62
N VAL A 31 15.13 4.54 7.19
CA VAL A 31 14.32 3.74 8.10
C VAL A 31 15.14 2.62 8.70
N VAL A 32 14.73 2.16 9.89
CA VAL A 32 15.38 1.02 10.56
C VAL A 32 15.19 -0.26 9.73
N ARG A 33 16.25 -1.05 9.59
CA ARG A 33 16.21 -2.35 8.89
C ARG A 33 15.77 -3.47 9.83
N ASP A 34 14.50 -3.47 10.17
CA ASP A 34 13.87 -4.40 11.12
C ASP A 34 12.86 -5.35 10.45
N ASN A 35 12.82 -5.39 9.11
CA ASN A 35 11.83 -6.13 8.30
C ASN A 35 10.38 -5.65 8.46
N LYS A 36 10.17 -4.46 9.04
CA LYS A 36 8.84 -3.89 9.32
C LYS A 36 8.74 -2.42 8.95
N SER A 37 9.76 -1.64 9.32
CA SER A 37 9.77 -0.18 9.09
C SER A 37 9.86 0.11 7.61
N THR A 38 8.80 0.71 7.06
CA THR A 38 8.68 1.07 5.65
C THR A 38 8.93 2.55 5.43
N GLY A 39 9.41 2.88 4.25
CA GLY A 39 9.60 4.26 3.81
C GLY A 39 9.54 4.37 2.29
N GLU A 40 9.73 5.59 1.77
CA GLU A 40 9.85 5.79 0.33
C GLU A 40 11.19 5.23 -0.17
N ILE A 41 11.12 4.52 -1.29
CA ILE A 41 12.29 4.01 -1.99
C ILE A 41 12.84 5.13 -2.87
N ILE A 42 14.09 5.54 -2.59
CA ILE A 42 14.82 6.51 -3.40
C ILE A 42 16.10 5.89 -3.94
N ALA A 43 16.52 6.31 -5.12
CA ALA A 43 17.67 5.72 -5.75
C ALA A 43 18.55 6.79 -6.46
N ARG A 44 19.85 6.49 -6.55
CA ARG A 44 20.79 7.24 -7.37
C ARG A 44 21.67 6.28 -8.13
N ALA A 45 21.77 6.48 -9.46
CA ALA A 45 22.66 5.73 -10.33
C ALA A 45 22.97 6.55 -11.60
N PRO A 46 24.13 6.31 -12.26
CA PRO A 46 24.56 7.11 -13.42
C PRO A 46 23.62 7.07 -14.63
N TRP A 47 22.80 6.02 -14.74
CA TRP A 47 21.90 5.79 -15.90
C TRP A 47 20.44 6.14 -15.64
N LEU A 48 20.11 6.73 -14.49
CA LEU A 48 18.73 7.17 -14.23
C LEU A 48 18.38 8.38 -15.10
N THR A 49 17.06 8.54 -15.37
CA THR A 49 16.57 9.67 -16.13
C THR A 49 16.90 11.00 -15.47
N ASN A 50 17.16 12.03 -16.26
CA ASN A 50 17.39 13.40 -15.75
C ASN A 50 16.08 14.11 -15.34
N GLY A 51 14.93 13.63 -15.79
CA GLY A 51 13.63 14.22 -15.47
C GLY A 51 12.57 13.98 -16.51
N TYR A 52 11.48 14.71 -16.42
CA TYR A 52 10.36 14.68 -17.36
C TYR A 52 10.54 15.69 -18.49
N ILE A 53 10.18 15.31 -19.71
CA ILE A 53 10.25 16.21 -20.87
C ILE A 53 9.23 17.34 -20.67
N LYS A 54 9.71 18.59 -20.81
CA LYS A 54 8.90 19.82 -20.71
C LYS A 54 8.16 20.01 -19.37
N ASP A 55 8.54 19.30 -18.31
CA ASP A 55 7.98 19.46 -16.97
C ASP A 55 9.12 19.62 -15.94
N LYS A 56 9.54 20.87 -15.75
CA LYS A 56 10.64 21.21 -14.84
C LYS A 56 10.25 21.01 -13.36
N GLU A 57 9.02 21.31 -13.00
CA GLU A 57 8.58 21.18 -11.61
C GLU A 57 8.47 19.70 -11.20
N ALA A 58 7.84 18.85 -12.02
CA ALA A 58 7.84 17.42 -11.78
C ALA A 58 9.25 16.82 -11.77
N SER A 59 10.19 17.37 -12.58
CA SER A 59 11.59 16.94 -12.57
C SER A 59 12.33 17.32 -11.29
N LYS A 60 12.04 18.50 -10.71
CA LYS A 60 12.60 18.90 -9.41
C LYS A 60 12.11 18.00 -8.27
N GLU A 61 10.81 17.73 -8.24
CA GLU A 61 10.25 16.80 -7.24
C GLU A 61 10.81 15.39 -7.39
N LEU A 62 10.97 14.92 -8.64
CA LEU A 62 11.58 13.61 -8.94
C LEU A 62 12.98 13.46 -8.34
N TRP A 63 13.78 14.54 -8.33
CA TRP A 63 15.18 14.55 -7.87
C TRP A 63 15.40 15.30 -6.56
N LYS A 64 14.39 15.45 -5.75
CA LYS A 64 14.47 16.12 -4.47
C LYS A 64 15.51 15.46 -3.56
N GLY A 65 16.32 16.27 -2.87
CA GLY A 65 17.39 15.76 -2.02
C GLY A 65 18.54 15.04 -2.76
N GLY A 66 18.60 15.12 -4.09
CA GLY A 66 19.69 14.51 -4.90
C GLY A 66 19.51 13.02 -5.17
N TYR A 67 18.33 12.47 -4.90
CA TYR A 67 17.92 11.10 -5.22
C TYR A 67 16.66 11.11 -6.07
N LEU A 68 16.55 10.12 -6.96
CA LEU A 68 15.31 9.88 -7.70
C LEU A 68 14.27 9.27 -6.76
N HIS A 69 13.13 9.95 -6.63
CA HIS A 69 11.97 9.47 -5.88
C HIS A 69 11.15 8.51 -6.74
N THR A 70 11.09 7.24 -6.34
CA THR A 70 10.38 6.22 -7.13
C THR A 70 8.87 6.31 -6.97
N GLY A 71 8.40 6.90 -5.87
CA GLY A 71 7.00 6.89 -5.45
C GLY A 71 6.52 5.52 -4.99
N ASP A 72 7.41 4.55 -4.85
CA ASP A 72 7.13 3.25 -4.26
C ASP A 72 7.56 3.23 -2.79
N VAL A 73 6.85 2.46 -1.98
CA VAL A 73 7.10 2.26 -0.55
C VAL A 73 7.57 0.84 -0.32
N GLY A 74 8.54 0.69 0.58
CA GLY A 74 9.06 -0.64 0.90
C GLY A 74 10.01 -0.63 2.07
N TYR A 75 10.75 -1.71 2.23
CA TYR A 75 11.82 -1.85 3.21
C TYR A 75 12.97 -2.68 2.65
N ILE A 76 14.13 -2.60 3.30
CA ILE A 76 15.27 -3.47 3.00
C ILE A 76 15.35 -4.50 4.13
N ASP A 77 15.28 -5.79 3.77
CA ASP A 77 15.32 -6.87 4.74
C ASP A 77 16.75 -7.13 5.27
N ASP A 78 16.85 -8.02 6.25
CA ASP A 78 18.11 -8.45 6.89
C ASP A 78 19.11 -9.10 5.90
N THR A 79 18.64 -9.58 4.76
CA THR A 79 19.48 -10.11 3.67
C THR A 79 19.97 -9.02 2.71
N GLY A 80 19.55 -7.76 2.90
CA GLY A 80 19.82 -6.63 2.02
C GLY A 80 18.96 -6.62 0.75
N SER A 81 17.86 -7.38 0.72
CA SER A 81 16.93 -7.39 -0.41
C SER A 81 15.84 -6.33 -0.22
N LEU A 82 15.53 -5.60 -1.28
CA LEU A 82 14.40 -4.68 -1.33
C LEU A 82 13.09 -5.46 -1.42
N ILE A 83 12.12 -5.05 -0.63
CA ILE A 83 10.73 -5.51 -0.69
C ILE A 83 9.84 -4.28 -0.91
N ILE A 84 9.14 -4.24 -2.04
CA ILE A 84 8.14 -3.21 -2.34
C ILE A 84 6.82 -3.64 -1.71
N THR A 85 6.19 -2.75 -0.95
CA THR A 85 4.95 -3.02 -0.22
C THR A 85 3.74 -2.29 -0.79
N ASP A 86 3.93 -1.07 -1.32
CA ASP A 86 2.86 -0.26 -1.89
C ASP A 86 3.41 0.91 -2.71
N ARG A 87 2.52 1.79 -3.14
CA ARG A 87 2.83 3.10 -3.70
C ARG A 87 2.56 4.21 -2.69
N ILE A 88 3.39 5.25 -2.69
CA ILE A 88 3.28 6.38 -1.73
C ILE A 88 1.90 7.07 -1.80
N LYS A 89 1.32 7.16 -3.00
CA LYS A 89 -0.01 7.73 -3.23
C LYS A 89 -1.17 6.81 -2.83
N ASP A 90 -0.90 5.53 -2.55
CA ASP A 90 -1.91 4.52 -2.19
C ASP A 90 -1.76 4.06 -0.74
N ILE A 91 -0.64 4.37 -0.09
CA ILE A 91 -0.44 4.20 1.35
C ILE A 91 -1.52 4.95 2.11
N ILE A 92 -2.06 4.30 3.15
CA ILE A 92 -3.06 4.89 4.05
C ILE A 92 -2.33 5.39 5.30
N LYS A 93 -2.33 6.71 5.50
CA LYS A 93 -1.63 7.35 6.63
C LYS A 93 -2.58 7.50 7.82
N SER A 94 -2.62 6.51 8.70
CA SER A 94 -3.54 6.46 9.83
C SER A 94 -2.80 6.35 11.16
N GLY A 95 -3.13 7.24 12.11
CA GLY A 95 -2.55 7.21 13.46
C GLY A 95 -1.03 7.38 13.49
N GLY A 96 -0.44 8.07 12.51
CA GLY A 96 1.00 8.27 12.38
C GLY A 96 1.76 7.09 11.77
N GLU A 97 1.05 6.05 11.31
CA GLU A 97 1.64 4.88 10.67
C GLU A 97 1.30 4.80 9.18
N TRP A 98 2.19 4.20 8.41
CA TRP A 98 1.99 3.90 6.99
C TRP A 98 1.44 2.50 6.83
N ILE A 99 0.21 2.41 6.33
CA ILE A 99 -0.52 1.15 6.17
C ILE A 99 -0.59 0.82 4.68
N SER A 100 -0.09 -0.34 4.29
CA SER A 100 -0.17 -0.81 2.92
C SER A 100 -1.60 -1.19 2.55
N SER A 101 -2.13 -0.51 1.55
CA SER A 101 -3.43 -0.83 0.94
C SER A 101 -3.39 -2.19 0.24
N LEU A 102 -2.27 -2.53 -0.40
CA LEU A 102 -2.07 -3.82 -1.07
C LEU A 102 -2.06 -4.98 -0.09
N GLN A 103 -1.46 -4.80 1.10
CA GLN A 103 -1.45 -5.83 2.13
C GLN A 103 -2.86 -6.12 2.65
N ILE A 104 -3.68 -5.07 2.86
CA ILE A 104 -5.09 -5.24 3.22
C ILE A 104 -5.83 -5.99 2.11
N GLU A 105 -5.65 -5.59 0.85
CA GLU A 105 -6.28 -6.21 -0.31
C GLU A 105 -5.89 -7.69 -0.44
N ASP A 106 -4.62 -8.04 -0.27
CA ASP A 106 -4.16 -9.44 -0.31
C ASP A 106 -4.84 -10.30 0.77
N ILE A 107 -4.98 -9.77 1.99
CA ILE A 107 -5.63 -10.46 3.10
C ILE A 107 -7.12 -10.66 2.83
N VAL A 108 -7.80 -9.62 2.35
CA VAL A 108 -9.25 -9.62 2.12
C VAL A 108 -9.63 -10.43 0.88
N SER A 109 -8.82 -10.40 -0.17
CA SER A 109 -9.06 -11.19 -1.39
C SER A 109 -9.18 -12.70 -1.14
N LYS A 110 -8.54 -13.18 -0.06
CA LYS A 110 -8.58 -14.60 0.37
C LYS A 110 -9.84 -14.95 1.18
N CYS A 111 -10.73 -14.00 1.45
CA CYS A 111 -11.99 -14.27 2.14
C CYS A 111 -13.01 -14.88 1.19
N LYS A 112 -13.69 -15.95 1.63
CA LYS A 112 -14.78 -16.54 0.85
C LYS A 112 -15.87 -15.50 0.60
N GLY A 113 -16.34 -15.41 -0.63
CA GLY A 113 -17.37 -14.45 -1.05
C GLY A 113 -16.83 -13.15 -1.64
N VAL A 114 -15.55 -12.86 -1.53
CA VAL A 114 -14.89 -11.72 -2.16
C VAL A 114 -14.47 -12.11 -3.59
N LYS A 115 -14.97 -11.37 -4.59
CA LYS A 115 -14.56 -11.50 -6.00
C LYS A 115 -13.38 -10.60 -6.30
N GLU A 116 -13.46 -9.36 -5.84
CA GLU A 116 -12.45 -8.32 -6.04
C GLU A 116 -12.50 -7.34 -4.86
N VAL A 117 -11.38 -6.72 -4.53
CA VAL A 117 -11.29 -5.80 -3.39
C VAL A 117 -10.35 -4.65 -3.69
N ALA A 118 -10.68 -3.47 -3.17
CA ALA A 118 -9.82 -2.31 -3.13
C ALA A 118 -9.79 -1.74 -1.71
N ALA A 119 -8.63 -1.33 -1.23
CA ALA A 119 -8.46 -0.59 0.02
C ALA A 119 -7.96 0.82 -0.27
N ILE A 120 -8.59 1.81 0.32
CA ILE A 120 -8.24 3.22 0.18
C ILE A 120 -8.25 3.93 1.53
N GLY A 121 -7.43 4.98 1.66
CA GLY A 121 -7.50 5.92 2.77
C GLY A 121 -8.51 7.03 2.48
N ILE A 122 -9.36 7.33 3.45
CA ILE A 122 -10.25 8.50 3.42
C ILE A 122 -9.87 9.42 4.57
N LYS A 123 -9.90 10.72 4.31
CA LYS A 123 -9.53 11.75 5.30
C LYS A 123 -10.35 11.62 6.56
N ASP A 124 -9.66 11.63 7.69
CA ASP A 124 -10.22 11.64 9.03
C ASP A 124 -9.58 12.77 9.84
N VAL A 125 -10.40 13.53 10.58
CA VAL A 125 -9.94 14.71 11.33
C VAL A 125 -8.98 14.34 12.46
N LYS A 126 -9.19 13.18 13.08
CA LYS A 126 -8.43 12.75 14.27
C LYS A 126 -7.18 11.95 13.90
N TRP A 127 -7.27 11.11 12.87
CA TRP A 127 -6.26 10.10 12.57
C TRP A 127 -5.51 10.35 11.25
N GLY A 128 -5.79 11.45 10.57
CA GLY A 128 -5.26 11.78 9.25
C GLY A 128 -6.05 11.09 8.14
N GLU A 129 -5.96 9.76 8.08
CA GLU A 129 -6.78 8.92 7.20
C GLU A 129 -7.33 7.71 7.94
N ARG A 130 -8.44 7.15 7.43
CA ARG A 130 -8.96 5.85 7.87
C ARG A 130 -9.15 4.93 6.67
N PRO A 131 -8.81 3.64 6.83
CA PRO A 131 -9.01 2.67 5.76
C PRO A 131 -10.49 2.37 5.55
N ILE A 132 -10.92 2.40 4.27
CA ILE A 132 -12.17 1.81 3.82
C ILE A 132 -11.85 0.70 2.82
N ILE A 133 -12.69 -0.33 2.82
CA ILE A 133 -12.58 -1.45 1.90
C ILE A 133 -13.79 -1.43 0.96
N ILE A 134 -13.54 -1.49 -0.33
CA ILE A 134 -14.54 -1.62 -1.38
C ILE A 134 -14.49 -3.05 -1.89
N VAL A 135 -15.62 -3.76 -1.84
CA VAL A 135 -15.72 -5.18 -2.19
C VAL A 135 -16.70 -5.39 -3.32
N ALA A 136 -16.25 -6.00 -4.40
CA ALA A 136 -17.13 -6.67 -5.34
C ALA A 136 -17.32 -8.11 -4.87
N LYS A 137 -18.55 -8.46 -4.47
CA LYS A 137 -18.84 -9.79 -3.93
C LYS A 137 -19.22 -10.80 -5.01
N ILE A 138 -19.03 -12.07 -4.72
CA ILE A 138 -19.60 -13.16 -5.54
C ILE A 138 -21.12 -13.15 -5.35
N ALA A 139 -21.87 -13.30 -6.46
CA ALA A 139 -23.33 -13.38 -6.43
C ALA A 139 -23.79 -14.50 -5.47
N ARG A 140 -24.89 -14.28 -4.73
CA ARG A 140 -25.51 -15.17 -3.76
C ARG A 140 -24.81 -15.27 -2.37
N GLU A 141 -23.64 -14.67 -2.16
CA GLU A 141 -23.01 -14.62 -0.82
C GLU A 141 -23.67 -13.53 0.04
N ASN A 142 -23.86 -13.84 1.33
CA ASN A 142 -24.42 -12.89 2.30
C ASN A 142 -23.40 -11.83 2.68
N THR A 143 -23.81 -10.57 2.69
CA THR A 143 -22.93 -9.43 2.99
C THR A 143 -22.44 -9.44 4.44
N GLU A 144 -23.32 -9.79 5.40
CA GLU A 144 -22.96 -9.82 6.82
C GLU A 144 -21.92 -10.91 7.12
N ASP A 145 -22.05 -12.07 6.48
CA ASP A 145 -21.07 -13.14 6.60
C ASP A 145 -19.71 -12.76 6.03
N ILE A 146 -19.71 -12.05 4.88
CA ILE A 146 -18.46 -11.53 4.29
C ILE A 146 -17.84 -10.50 5.23
N ASN A 147 -18.60 -9.56 5.78
CA ASN A 147 -18.14 -8.56 6.72
C ASN A 147 -17.46 -9.20 7.94
N LYS A 148 -18.12 -10.20 8.53
CA LYS A 148 -17.58 -10.94 9.68
C LYS A 148 -16.24 -11.59 9.33
N ARG A 149 -16.17 -12.33 8.22
CA ARG A 149 -14.93 -12.98 7.75
C ARG A 149 -13.80 -11.99 7.50
N ILE A 150 -14.08 -10.85 6.87
CA ILE A 150 -13.08 -9.80 6.60
C ILE A 150 -12.54 -9.25 7.92
N ARG A 151 -13.40 -8.83 8.83
CA ARG A 151 -13.00 -8.27 10.13
C ARG A 151 -12.24 -9.26 10.99
N GLU A 152 -12.68 -10.51 11.06
CA GLU A 152 -11.99 -11.57 11.78
C GLU A 152 -10.60 -11.84 11.20
N ARG A 153 -10.48 -11.88 9.87
CA ARG A 153 -9.21 -12.13 9.21
C ARG A 153 -8.21 -10.99 9.43
N ILE A 154 -8.62 -9.75 9.27
CA ILE A 154 -7.79 -8.57 9.56
C ILE A 154 -7.40 -8.55 11.04
N SER A 155 -8.34 -8.79 11.96
CA SER A 155 -8.07 -8.87 13.40
C SER A 155 -7.02 -9.93 13.74
N ASN A 156 -7.08 -11.09 13.09
CA ASN A 156 -6.09 -12.15 13.29
C ASN A 156 -4.69 -11.73 12.79
N GLU A 157 -4.58 -11.03 11.66
CA GLU A 157 -3.29 -10.54 11.17
C GLU A 157 -2.73 -9.40 12.06
N ILE A 158 -3.60 -8.56 12.64
CA ILE A 158 -3.21 -7.57 13.65
C ILE A 158 -2.66 -8.26 14.90
N LYS A 159 -3.34 -9.29 15.41
CA LYS A 159 -2.88 -10.06 16.59
C LYS A 159 -1.54 -10.75 16.37
N LYS A 160 -1.25 -11.19 15.15
CA LYS A 160 0.04 -11.76 14.75
C LYS A 160 1.15 -10.70 14.59
N GLY A 161 0.82 -9.41 14.63
CA GLY A 161 1.75 -8.32 14.38
C GLY A 161 2.13 -8.15 12.90
N ALA A 162 1.38 -8.78 11.98
CA ALA A 162 1.56 -8.64 10.53
C ALA A 162 0.91 -7.36 9.98
N LEU A 163 -0.14 -6.87 10.64
CA LEU A 163 -0.79 -5.59 10.35
C LEU A 163 -0.79 -4.69 11.58
N SER A 164 -0.72 -3.38 11.34
CA SER A 164 -0.99 -2.38 12.37
C SER A 164 -2.45 -2.44 12.82
N LYS A 165 -2.71 -2.09 14.08
CA LYS A 165 -4.07 -1.93 14.61
C LYS A 165 -4.91 -0.91 13.81
N TRP A 166 -4.25 0.06 13.20
CA TRP A 166 -4.88 1.10 12.38
C TRP A 166 -5.37 0.60 11.02
N ALA A 167 -4.96 -0.61 10.61
CA ALA A 167 -5.42 -1.25 9.37
C ALA A 167 -6.85 -1.79 9.44
N MET A 168 -7.47 -1.83 10.64
CA MET A 168 -8.88 -2.22 10.78
C MET A 168 -9.76 -1.21 10.04
N PRO A 169 -10.55 -1.64 9.03
CA PRO A 169 -11.37 -0.73 8.25
C PRO A 169 -12.53 -0.17 9.08
N ASP A 170 -12.77 1.13 8.93
CA ASP A 170 -13.94 1.75 9.53
C ASP A 170 -15.21 1.32 8.78
N LYS A 171 -15.12 1.21 7.45
CA LYS A 171 -16.25 0.85 6.60
C LYS A 171 -15.87 -0.18 5.53
N ILE A 172 -16.84 -1.03 5.17
CA ILE A 172 -16.76 -1.97 4.05
C ILE A 172 -17.94 -1.67 3.14
N GLU A 173 -17.64 -1.22 1.93
CA GLU A 173 -18.62 -0.86 0.91
C GLU A 173 -18.72 -1.96 -0.13
N TYR A 174 -19.94 -2.21 -0.60
CA TYR A 174 -20.21 -3.25 -1.60
C TYR A 174 -20.61 -2.64 -2.93
N VAL A 175 -19.98 -3.10 -3.99
CA VAL A 175 -20.23 -2.66 -5.37
C VAL A 175 -20.43 -3.85 -6.30
N LYS A 176 -21.04 -3.63 -7.45
CA LYS A 176 -21.14 -4.67 -8.50
C LYS A 176 -19.78 -4.93 -9.14
N GLU A 177 -19.05 -3.87 -9.43
CA GLU A 177 -17.70 -3.88 -10.01
C GLU A 177 -16.89 -2.74 -9.42
N ILE A 178 -15.59 -2.95 -9.31
CA ILE A 178 -14.63 -1.92 -8.88
C ILE A 178 -14.14 -1.19 -10.13
N GLU A 179 -14.11 0.13 -10.06
CA GLU A 179 -13.69 0.99 -11.16
C GLU A 179 -12.23 0.73 -11.53
N LYS A 180 -11.96 0.55 -12.83
CA LYS A 180 -10.64 0.26 -13.39
C LYS A 180 -10.15 1.34 -14.34
N THR A 181 -8.86 1.43 -14.49
CA THR A 181 -8.23 2.23 -15.53
C THR A 181 -8.38 1.54 -16.91
N SER A 182 -8.07 2.26 -17.98
CA SER A 182 -8.06 1.71 -19.35
C SER A 182 -7.17 0.47 -19.53
N VAL A 183 -6.19 0.28 -18.66
CA VAL A 183 -5.28 -0.88 -18.66
C VAL A 183 -5.70 -1.97 -17.66
N GLY A 184 -6.93 -1.91 -17.14
CA GLY A 184 -7.51 -2.94 -16.27
C GLY A 184 -7.06 -2.91 -14.81
N LYS A 185 -6.27 -1.92 -14.36
CA LYS A 185 -5.88 -1.77 -12.95
C LYS A 185 -6.96 -1.04 -12.15
N ILE A 186 -7.13 -1.38 -10.88
CA ILE A 186 -8.04 -0.67 -9.97
C ILE A 186 -7.69 0.82 -9.95
N ASN A 187 -8.70 1.67 -10.15
CA ASN A 187 -8.54 3.12 -10.14
C ASN A 187 -8.78 3.70 -8.74
N LYS A 188 -7.78 3.53 -7.85
CA LYS A 188 -7.87 4.03 -6.46
C LYS A 188 -8.07 5.54 -6.38
N LYS A 189 -7.58 6.32 -7.37
CA LYS A 189 -7.82 7.77 -7.42
C LYS A 189 -9.31 8.06 -7.54
N LEU A 190 -9.99 7.43 -8.49
CA LEU A 190 -11.43 7.61 -8.69
C LEU A 190 -12.23 7.12 -7.48
N LEU A 191 -11.81 6.01 -6.87
CA LEU A 191 -12.46 5.52 -5.64
C LEU A 191 -12.33 6.54 -4.50
N ARG A 192 -11.15 7.13 -4.27
CA ARG A 192 -10.98 8.19 -3.26
C ARG A 192 -11.85 9.42 -3.52
N GLU A 193 -12.00 9.83 -4.78
CA GLU A 193 -12.88 10.93 -5.17
C GLU A 193 -14.35 10.61 -4.88
N LYS A 194 -14.79 9.39 -5.23
CA LYS A 194 -16.17 8.92 -5.04
C LYS A 194 -16.55 8.82 -3.57
N TYR A 195 -15.63 8.34 -2.74
CA TYR A 195 -15.89 8.08 -1.32
C TYR A 195 -15.39 9.17 -0.36
N LYS A 196 -14.90 10.31 -0.86
CA LYS A 196 -14.31 11.38 -0.03
C LYS A 196 -15.24 12.00 1.03
N PHE A 197 -16.56 11.86 0.88
CA PHE A 197 -17.57 12.40 1.81
C PHE A 197 -18.18 11.31 2.72
N ILE A 198 -17.66 10.10 2.68
CA ILE A 198 -18.12 9.08 3.62
C ILE A 198 -17.70 9.47 5.04
N ASN A 199 -18.69 9.61 5.93
CA ASN A 199 -18.43 9.76 7.36
C ASN A 199 -17.87 8.44 7.90
N THR A 200 -16.60 8.47 8.34
CA THR A 200 -15.97 7.34 9.04
C THR A 200 -16.41 7.25 10.51
N ASN A 201 -17.13 8.25 11.02
CA ASN A 201 -17.52 8.40 12.42
C ASN A 201 -18.93 7.86 12.76
N GLU A 202 -19.66 7.25 11.84
CA GLU A 202 -20.91 6.54 12.18
C GLU A 202 -20.58 5.14 12.72
N LYS A 203 -20.51 5.05 14.04
CA LYS A 203 -20.55 3.80 14.80
C LYS A 203 -21.97 3.53 15.26
#